data_803341a7cb5458d9ec0f1a446857dcf8
#
_entry.id   803341a7cb5458d9ec0f1a446857dcf8
#
_cell.length_a   1.000
_cell.length_b   1.000
_cell.length_c   1.000
_cell.angle_alpha   90.00
_cell.angle_beta   90.00
_cell.angle_gamma   90.00
#
_symmetry.space_group_name_H-M   'P 1'
#
loop_
_entity.id
_entity.type
_entity.pdbx_description
1 polymer ?
#
loop_
_entity_poly.entity_id
_entity_poly.type
_entity_poly.pdbx_seq_one_letter_code
_entity_poly.pdbx_strand_id
1 'polypeptide(L)'
;MSVCLDSWAVLAWLDGEEPAFSRAEELLAARPVVSWVNLVEVYYRVERDQGRAAADDTLRDLRAVFALDLPGTARMIEVARLKARATIALADCFAVTTAAAHDLLLLTGDPEIIDLADCPCRVEDLRSP
;
A
#
# COMPACT_ATOMS: atom_id res chain seq x y z
N MET A 1 13.26 10.81 3.35
CA MET A 1 12.93 9.55 4.03
C MET A 1 11.81 8.88 3.26
N SER A 2 11.97 7.60 2.95
CA SER A 2 10.92 6.86 2.23
C SER A 2 9.86 6.33 3.18
N VAL A 3 8.70 6.04 2.61
CA VAL A 3 7.56 5.45 3.32
C VAL A 3 7.02 4.28 2.50
N CYS A 4 6.10 3.52 3.07
CA CYS A 4 5.37 2.46 2.38
C CYS A 4 3.91 2.88 2.23
N LEU A 5 3.30 2.59 1.09
CA LEU A 5 1.88 2.82 0.84
C LEU A 5 1.17 1.50 0.62
N ASP A 6 -0.04 1.38 1.15
CA ASP A 6 -0.94 0.27 0.83
C ASP A 6 -1.86 0.62 -0.34
N SER A 7 -2.74 -0.31 -0.71
CA SER A 7 -3.70 -0.10 -1.80
C SER A 7 -4.62 1.08 -1.52
N TRP A 8 -5.07 1.25 -0.27
CA TRP A 8 -5.93 2.35 0.13
C TRP A 8 -5.28 3.69 -0.18
N ALA A 9 -4.01 3.85 0.20
CA ALA A 9 -3.27 5.10 0.01
C ALA A 9 -3.02 5.39 -1.47
N VAL A 10 -2.65 4.37 -2.26
CA VAL A 10 -2.44 4.54 -3.71
C VAL A 10 -3.74 4.94 -4.40
N LEU A 11 -4.85 4.29 -4.07
CA LEU A 11 -6.16 4.61 -4.65
C LEU A 11 -6.62 6.02 -4.28
N ALA A 12 -6.45 6.43 -3.03
CA ALA A 12 -6.78 7.78 -2.58
C ALA A 12 -5.95 8.82 -3.33
N TRP A 13 -4.67 8.56 -3.55
CA TRP A 13 -3.81 9.44 -4.33
C TRP A 13 -4.25 9.52 -5.79
N LEU A 14 -4.57 8.39 -6.42
CA LEU A 14 -5.06 8.37 -7.81
C LEU A 14 -6.37 9.14 -7.96
N ASP A 15 -7.24 9.06 -6.96
CA ASP A 15 -8.55 9.72 -6.97
C ASP A 15 -8.49 11.19 -6.53
N GLY A 16 -7.33 11.67 -6.10
CA GLY A 16 -7.16 13.04 -5.62
C GLY A 16 -7.87 13.31 -4.30
N GLU A 17 -8.06 12.29 -3.47
CA GLU A 17 -8.77 12.43 -2.20
C GLU A 17 -7.89 13.07 -1.13
N GLU A 18 -8.34 14.20 -0.60
CA GLU A 18 -7.68 14.88 0.51
C GLU A 18 -8.16 14.35 1.88
N PRO A 19 -7.29 14.37 2.91
CA PRO A 19 -5.93 14.91 2.93
C PRO A 19 -4.85 13.95 2.41
N ALA A 20 -5.22 12.71 2.08
CA ALA A 20 -4.28 11.66 1.67
C ALA A 20 -3.49 12.06 0.42
N PHE A 21 -4.13 12.69 -0.56
CA PHE A 21 -3.48 13.10 -1.82
C PHE A 21 -2.30 14.02 -1.55
N SER A 22 -2.51 15.11 -0.83
CA SER A 22 -1.44 16.08 -0.56
C SER A 22 -0.31 15.46 0.26
N ARG A 23 -0.64 14.60 1.20
CA ARG A 23 0.37 13.92 2.01
C ARG A 23 1.24 12.99 1.15
N ALA A 24 0.64 12.22 0.27
CA ALA A 24 1.37 11.35 -0.65
C ALA A 24 2.24 12.18 -1.62
N GLU A 25 1.70 13.27 -2.15
CA GLU A 25 2.45 14.17 -3.04
C GLU A 25 3.75 14.67 -2.40
N GLU A 26 3.71 15.02 -1.12
CA GLU A 26 4.91 15.48 -0.39
C GLU A 26 6.02 14.42 -0.38
N LEU A 27 5.68 13.16 -0.52
CA LEU A 27 6.60 12.04 -0.33
C LEU A 27 7.02 11.38 -1.64
N LEU A 28 6.46 11.77 -2.78
CA LEU A 28 6.74 11.12 -4.07
C LEU A 28 8.21 11.17 -4.45
N ALA A 29 8.90 12.27 -4.17
CA ALA A 29 10.32 12.43 -4.52
C ALA A 29 11.21 11.39 -3.82
N ALA A 30 10.81 10.90 -2.65
CA ALA A 30 11.52 9.85 -1.93
C ALA A 30 11.20 8.44 -2.46
N ARG A 31 10.36 8.34 -3.48
CA ARG A 31 9.97 7.10 -4.16
C ARG A 31 9.40 6.07 -3.19
N PRO A 32 8.15 6.26 -2.72
CA PRO A 32 7.53 5.34 -1.75
C PRO A 32 7.54 3.90 -2.23
N VAL A 33 7.62 2.98 -1.27
CA VAL A 33 7.59 1.54 -1.53
C VAL A 33 6.14 1.06 -1.55
N VAL A 34 5.78 0.23 -2.54
CA VAL A 34 4.48 -0.42 -2.64
C VAL A 34 4.70 -1.90 -2.94
N SER A 35 4.04 -2.77 -2.20
CA SER A 35 4.05 -4.21 -2.51
C SER A 35 3.35 -4.49 -3.84
N TRP A 36 3.91 -5.37 -4.67
CA TRP A 36 3.26 -5.84 -5.89
C TRP A 36 1.86 -6.39 -5.64
N VAL A 37 1.61 -7.00 -4.47
CA VAL A 37 0.27 -7.50 -4.12
C VAL A 37 -0.73 -6.35 -3.98
N ASN A 38 -0.32 -5.25 -3.36
CA ASN A 38 -1.16 -4.07 -3.29
C ASN A 38 -1.38 -3.45 -4.67
N LEU A 39 -0.36 -3.49 -5.52
CA LEU A 39 -0.48 -3.02 -6.90
C LEU A 39 -1.47 -3.86 -7.71
N VAL A 40 -1.52 -5.18 -7.48
CA VAL A 40 -2.53 -6.05 -8.11
C VAL A 40 -3.93 -5.58 -7.74
N GLU A 41 -4.16 -5.25 -6.49
CA GLU A 41 -5.46 -4.75 -6.04
C GLU A 41 -5.82 -3.42 -6.73
N VAL A 42 -4.88 -2.50 -6.81
CA VAL A 42 -5.08 -1.22 -7.51
C VAL A 42 -5.41 -1.48 -8.98
N TYR A 43 -4.66 -2.36 -9.64
CA TYR A 43 -4.85 -2.67 -11.05
C TYR A 43 -6.24 -3.21 -11.33
N TYR A 44 -6.69 -4.25 -10.60
CA TYR A 44 -7.99 -4.85 -10.91
C TYR A 44 -9.14 -3.88 -10.61
N ARG A 45 -9.00 -3.01 -9.62
CA ARG A 45 -10.04 -2.01 -9.31
C ARG A 45 -10.15 -0.96 -10.40
N VAL A 46 -9.01 -0.49 -10.93
CA VAL A 46 -9.02 0.44 -12.07
C VAL A 46 -9.59 -0.25 -13.32
N GLU A 47 -9.21 -1.49 -13.59
CA GLU A 47 -9.75 -2.25 -14.72
C GLU A 47 -11.26 -2.40 -14.62
N ARG A 48 -11.76 -2.76 -13.45
CA ARG A 48 -13.19 -2.92 -13.21
C ARG A 48 -13.96 -1.63 -13.44
N ASP A 49 -13.41 -0.51 -12.99
CA ASP A 49 -14.12 0.78 -12.99
C ASP A 49 -13.91 1.57 -14.29
N GLN A 50 -12.77 1.42 -14.95
CA GLN A 50 -12.38 2.27 -16.09
C GLN A 50 -11.90 1.49 -17.32
N GLY A 51 -11.78 0.17 -17.24
CA GLY A 51 -11.38 -0.67 -18.34
C GLY A 51 -9.88 -0.99 -18.38
N ARG A 52 -9.52 -1.95 -19.25
CA ARG A 52 -8.15 -2.49 -19.31
C ARG A 52 -7.12 -1.46 -19.73
N ALA A 53 -7.43 -0.64 -20.73
CA ALA A 53 -6.49 0.38 -21.21
C ALA A 53 -6.11 1.36 -20.10
N ALA A 54 -7.09 1.81 -19.32
CA ALA A 54 -6.84 2.68 -18.18
C ALA A 54 -5.99 1.99 -17.10
N ALA A 55 -6.25 0.72 -16.83
CA ALA A 55 -5.47 -0.06 -15.87
C ALA A 55 -4.01 -0.22 -16.32
N ASP A 56 -3.77 -0.50 -17.60
CA ASP A 56 -2.42 -0.63 -18.16
C ASP A 56 -1.66 0.70 -18.08
N ASP A 57 -2.31 1.81 -18.40
CA ASP A 57 -1.71 3.14 -18.29
C ASP A 57 -1.38 3.48 -16.84
N THR A 58 -2.29 3.17 -15.92
CA THR A 58 -2.07 3.36 -14.48
C THR A 58 -0.86 2.55 -14.00
N LEU A 59 -0.77 1.28 -14.38
CA LEU A 59 0.36 0.43 -14.01
C LEU A 59 1.69 1.02 -14.47
N ARG A 60 1.74 1.49 -15.73
CA ARG A 60 2.94 2.13 -16.28
C ARG A 60 3.35 3.33 -15.43
N ASP A 61 2.38 4.19 -15.08
CA ASP A 61 2.64 5.40 -14.30
C ASP A 61 3.10 5.06 -12.87
N LEU A 62 2.47 4.09 -12.22
CA LEU A 62 2.83 3.68 -10.86
C LEU A 62 4.24 3.08 -10.80
N ARG A 63 4.63 2.31 -11.81
CA ARG A 63 5.99 1.76 -11.89
C ARG A 63 7.06 2.84 -12.05
N ALA A 64 6.72 3.96 -12.64
CA ALA A 64 7.63 5.09 -12.78
C ALA A 64 7.79 5.88 -11.47
N VAL A 65 6.76 5.90 -10.63
CA VAL A 65 6.68 6.75 -9.42
C VAL A 65 7.11 6.01 -8.16
N PHE A 66 6.74 4.72 -8.01
CA PHE A 66 6.97 3.96 -6.80
C PHE A 66 8.09 2.94 -6.94
N ALA A 67 8.74 2.61 -5.81
CA ALA A 67 9.61 1.46 -5.71
C ALA A 67 8.74 0.24 -5.40
N LEU A 68 8.68 -0.71 -6.33
CA LEU A 68 7.80 -1.88 -6.19
C LEU A 68 8.54 -3.03 -5.53
N ASP A 69 7.94 -3.57 -4.46
CA ASP A 69 8.49 -4.69 -3.70
C ASP A 69 7.85 -6.00 -4.18
N LEU A 70 8.65 -6.87 -4.78
CA LEU A 70 8.21 -8.21 -5.18
C LEU A 70 8.47 -9.19 -4.03
N PRO A 71 7.41 -9.73 -3.37
CA PRO A 71 7.60 -10.58 -2.20
C PRO A 71 8.30 -11.90 -2.54
N GLY A 72 9.33 -12.24 -1.75
CA GLY A 72 9.99 -13.54 -1.80
C GLY A 72 9.48 -14.48 -0.72
N THR A 73 10.13 -15.64 -0.59
CA THR A 73 9.70 -16.71 0.33
C THR A 73 9.60 -16.23 1.79
N ALA A 74 10.61 -15.51 2.28
CA ALA A 74 10.62 -15.02 3.65
C ALA A 74 9.43 -14.11 3.94
N ARG A 75 9.11 -13.20 3.00
CA ARG A 75 7.96 -12.30 3.10
C ARG A 75 6.65 -13.08 3.11
N MET A 76 6.51 -14.09 2.26
CA MET A 76 5.31 -14.93 2.20
C MET A 76 5.04 -15.63 3.53
N ILE A 77 6.09 -16.12 4.19
CA ILE A 77 5.95 -16.75 5.52
C ILE A 77 5.52 -15.71 6.57
N GLU A 78 6.11 -14.53 6.57
CA GLU A 78 5.72 -13.45 7.49
C GLU A 78 4.25 -13.06 7.29
N VAL A 79 3.82 -12.96 6.04
CA VAL A 79 2.40 -12.70 5.70
C VAL A 79 1.50 -13.79 6.25
N ALA A 80 1.87 -15.06 6.05
CA ALA A 80 1.09 -16.19 6.54
C ALA A 80 0.95 -16.17 8.07
N ARG A 81 2.02 -15.85 8.79
CA ARG A 81 2.01 -15.75 10.25
C ARG A 81 1.10 -14.60 10.73
N LEU A 82 1.19 -13.45 10.09
CA LEU A 82 0.33 -12.33 10.43
C LEU A 82 -1.14 -12.67 10.15
N LYS A 83 -1.43 -13.25 9.00
CA LYS A 83 -2.79 -13.66 8.62
C LYS A 83 -3.37 -14.68 9.58
N ALA A 84 -2.54 -15.58 10.12
CA ALA A 84 -2.99 -16.59 11.08
C ALA A 84 -3.44 -16.01 12.42
N ARG A 85 -2.89 -14.87 12.84
CA ARG A 85 -3.23 -14.24 14.12
C ARG A 85 -4.15 -13.03 14.03
N ALA A 86 -4.39 -12.51 12.82
CA ALA A 86 -5.15 -11.28 12.61
C ALA A 86 -6.27 -11.50 11.59
N THR A 87 -7.35 -10.74 11.74
CA THR A 87 -8.53 -10.86 10.87
C THR A 87 -8.52 -9.86 9.71
N ILE A 88 -7.39 -9.24 9.42
CA ILE A 88 -7.26 -8.28 8.32
C ILE A 88 -7.16 -9.01 6.97
N ALA A 89 -7.46 -8.30 5.90
CA ALA A 89 -7.39 -8.84 4.54
C ALA A 89 -5.96 -9.27 4.17
N LEU A 90 -5.83 -10.24 3.26
CA LEU A 90 -4.53 -10.74 2.84
C LEU A 90 -3.64 -9.64 2.27
N ALA A 91 -4.19 -8.77 1.42
CA ALA A 91 -3.45 -7.64 0.86
C ALA A 91 -2.91 -6.70 1.95
N ASP A 92 -3.67 -6.49 3.03
CA ASP A 92 -3.25 -5.68 4.17
C ASP A 92 -2.05 -6.31 4.88
N CYS A 93 -2.03 -7.65 4.98
CA CYS A 93 -0.88 -8.37 5.55
C CYS A 93 0.38 -8.12 4.73
N PHE A 94 0.27 -8.06 3.39
CA PHE A 94 1.42 -7.73 2.53
C PHE A 94 1.90 -6.31 2.76
N ALA A 95 1.00 -5.34 2.88
CA ALA A 95 1.38 -3.95 3.13
C ALA A 95 2.14 -3.81 4.46
N VAL A 96 1.60 -4.38 5.53
CA VAL A 96 2.18 -4.31 6.88
C VAL A 96 3.55 -4.99 6.92
N THR A 97 3.68 -6.21 6.38
CA THR A 97 4.95 -6.94 6.40
C THR A 97 5.99 -6.31 5.49
N THR A 98 5.59 -5.70 4.38
CA THR A 98 6.50 -4.97 3.50
C THR A 98 7.07 -3.75 4.23
N ALA A 99 6.23 -2.96 4.87
CA ALA A 99 6.68 -1.81 5.65
C ALA A 99 7.63 -2.24 6.79
N ALA A 100 7.28 -3.31 7.50
CA ALA A 100 8.12 -3.83 8.59
C ALA A 100 9.50 -4.30 8.09
N ALA A 101 9.55 -5.03 6.98
CA ALA A 101 10.79 -5.55 6.43
C ALA A 101 11.74 -4.45 5.97
N HIS A 102 11.22 -3.34 5.48
CA HIS A 102 12.01 -2.17 5.07
C HIS A 102 12.19 -1.13 6.18
N ASP A 103 11.64 -1.38 7.37
CA ASP A 103 11.64 -0.43 8.50
C ASP A 103 11.09 0.93 8.08
N LEU A 104 9.96 0.92 7.39
CA LEU A 104 9.30 2.12 6.87
C LEU A 104 7.98 2.40 7.58
N LEU A 105 7.63 3.67 7.68
CA LEU A 105 6.31 4.11 8.09
C LEU A 105 5.30 3.72 7.00
N LEU A 106 4.22 3.04 7.38
CA LEU A 106 3.13 2.69 6.46
C LEU A 106 2.05 3.78 6.50
N LEU A 107 1.76 4.35 5.35
CA LEU A 107 0.68 5.31 5.18
C LEU A 107 -0.56 4.58 4.67
N THR A 108 -1.67 4.70 5.39
CA THR A 108 -2.93 4.05 5.05
C THR A 108 -4.12 4.80 5.63
N GLY A 109 -5.30 4.58 5.11
CA GLY A 109 -6.57 4.99 5.72
C GLY A 109 -7.46 3.80 6.03
N ASP A 110 -6.94 2.57 5.87
CA ASP A 110 -7.71 1.36 6.14
C ASP A 110 -7.86 1.14 7.66
N PRO A 111 -9.09 1.18 8.20
CA PRO A 111 -9.30 0.98 9.63
C PRO A 111 -8.80 -0.37 10.13
N GLU A 112 -8.82 -1.41 9.32
CA GLU A 112 -8.31 -2.73 9.72
C GLU A 112 -6.82 -2.69 10.06
N ILE A 113 -6.03 -1.92 9.32
CA ILE A 113 -4.60 -1.74 9.60
C ILE A 113 -4.40 -0.80 10.78
N ILE A 114 -5.11 0.33 10.80
CA ILE A 114 -4.97 1.35 11.84
C ILE A 114 -5.28 0.76 13.22
N ASP A 115 -6.29 -0.09 13.30
CA ASP A 115 -6.75 -0.69 14.55
C ASP A 115 -6.07 -2.03 14.87
N LEU A 116 -5.09 -2.46 14.05
CA LEU A 116 -4.43 -3.75 14.22
C LEU A 116 -3.62 -3.79 15.51
N ALA A 117 -3.96 -4.74 16.40
CA ALA A 117 -3.20 -4.98 17.63
C ALA A 117 -1.82 -5.55 17.30
N ASP A 118 -0.81 -5.09 18.01
CA ASP A 118 0.58 -5.53 17.83
C ASP A 118 1.03 -5.44 16.36
N CYS A 119 0.70 -4.33 15.72
CA CYS A 119 1.09 -4.08 14.33
C CYS A 119 2.62 -4.10 14.20
N PRO A 120 3.19 -4.91 13.29
CA PRO A 120 4.65 -5.03 13.13
C PRO A 120 5.35 -3.77 12.63
N CYS A 121 4.62 -2.81 12.08
CA CYS A 121 5.18 -1.55 11.56
C CYS A 121 4.50 -0.33 12.19
N ARG A 122 5.15 0.83 12.04
CA ARG A 122 4.53 2.12 12.39
C ARG A 122 3.54 2.50 11.31
N VAL A 123 2.44 3.11 11.71
CA VAL A 123 1.33 3.47 10.80
C VAL A 123 0.98 4.95 10.95
N GLU A 124 0.77 5.62 9.82
CA GLU A 124 0.20 6.97 9.78
C GLU A 124 -1.20 6.89 9.17
N ASP A 125 -2.20 7.42 9.87
CA ASP A 125 -3.59 7.46 9.41
C ASP A 125 -3.78 8.64 8.44
N LEU A 126 -4.05 8.35 7.18
CA LEU A 126 -4.24 9.35 6.14
C LEU A 126 -5.65 9.94 6.08
N ARG A 127 -6.58 9.47 6.92
CA ARG A 127 -7.97 9.96 6.89
C ARG A 127 -8.12 11.36 7.48
N SER A 128 -7.15 11.80 8.26
CA SER A 128 -7.16 13.13 8.85
C SER A 128 -5.79 13.79 8.76
N PRO A 129 -5.73 15.11 8.69
CA PRO A 129 -4.47 15.84 8.56
C PRO A 129 -3.53 15.71 9.75
#